data_5490740966ea9c7cb70dcc841698f3b0
#
_entry.id   5490740966ea9c7cb70dcc841698f3b0
#
_cell.length_a   1.000
_cell.length_b   1.000
_cell.length_c   1.000
_cell.angle_alpha   90.00
_cell.angle_beta   90.00
_cell.angle_gamma   90.00
#
_symmetry.space_group_name_H-M   'P 1'
#
loop_
_entity.id
_entity.type
_entity.pdbx_description
1 polymer ?
#
loop_
_entity_poly.entity_id
_entity_poly.type
_entity_poly.pdbx_seq_one_letter_code
_entity_poly.pdbx_strand_id
1 'polypeptide(L)'
;MNGSGYLLYSAILGSGDWAVVVSGLQPELTWRIGLGMMGAAAYVGAVVLSAGELARVVENDSVSSAEIPGLVLLAYVVGSTLLVTASAFNPIGPRLILLSGVSSGFAAMAGLTAIPRLVENRVGRRGAGAGAVPFNPGWVATGLVVAILFTTVVGRGIPL
;
A
#
# COMPACT_ATOMS: atom_id res chain seq x y z
N MET A 1 2.05 0.18 -4.60
CA MET A 1 2.79 0.58 -3.38
C MET A 1 3.12 -0.62 -2.48
N ASN A 2 2.17 -1.48 -2.12
CA ASN A 2 2.47 -2.60 -1.20
C ASN A 2 3.60 -3.51 -1.70
N GLY A 3 3.55 -3.98 -2.95
CA GLY A 3 4.59 -4.85 -3.52
C GLY A 3 5.99 -4.23 -3.54
N SER A 4 6.11 -2.95 -3.90
CA SER A 4 7.40 -2.24 -3.89
C SER A 4 7.91 -1.97 -2.47
N GLY A 5 7.00 -1.69 -1.52
CA GLY A 5 7.33 -1.61 -0.10
C GLY A 5 7.82 -2.95 0.46
N TYR A 6 7.25 -4.06 0.01
CA TYR A 6 7.69 -5.40 0.39
C TYR A 6 9.08 -5.76 -0.15
N LEU A 7 9.43 -5.34 -1.38
CA LEU A 7 10.79 -5.46 -1.90
C LEU A 7 11.80 -4.75 -1.00
N LEU A 8 11.48 -3.50 -0.64
CA LEU A 8 12.33 -2.68 0.23
C LEU A 8 12.47 -3.31 1.63
N TYR A 9 11.38 -3.76 2.22
CA TYR A 9 11.35 -4.48 3.49
C TYR A 9 12.24 -5.73 3.46
N SER A 10 12.10 -6.58 2.43
CA SER A 10 12.88 -7.80 2.28
C SER A 10 14.38 -7.52 2.15
N ALA A 11 14.76 -6.47 1.42
CA ALA A 11 16.14 -6.06 1.26
C ALA A 11 16.77 -5.57 2.57
N ILE A 12 16.03 -4.77 3.35
CA ILE A 12 16.55 -4.17 4.60
C ILE A 12 16.64 -5.22 5.71
N LEU A 13 15.55 -5.96 5.96
CA LEU A 13 15.47 -6.88 7.08
C LEU A 13 16.01 -8.28 6.79
N GLY A 14 16.33 -8.59 5.53
CA GLY A 14 16.77 -9.93 5.15
C GLY A 14 15.71 -10.99 5.48
N SER A 15 14.43 -10.64 5.30
CA SER A 15 13.29 -11.49 5.65
C SER A 15 12.26 -11.47 4.53
N GLY A 16 11.51 -12.57 4.37
CA GLY A 16 10.52 -12.72 3.31
C GLY A 16 11.07 -13.38 2.05
N ASP A 17 10.20 -13.58 1.06
CA ASP A 17 10.49 -14.39 -0.13
C ASP A 17 11.68 -13.86 -0.94
N TRP A 18 11.77 -12.55 -1.11
CA TRP A 18 12.87 -11.93 -1.85
C TRP A 18 14.21 -12.05 -1.14
N ALA A 19 14.22 -12.06 0.19
CA ALA A 19 15.44 -12.31 0.95
C ALA A 19 15.93 -13.74 0.71
N VAL A 20 15.03 -14.73 0.65
CA VAL A 20 15.37 -16.12 0.33
C VAL A 20 15.95 -16.24 -1.08
N VAL A 21 15.34 -15.59 -2.07
CA VAL A 21 15.85 -15.59 -3.44
C VAL A 21 17.27 -15.01 -3.52
N VAL A 22 17.52 -13.90 -2.83
CA VAL A 22 18.81 -13.21 -2.85
C VAL A 22 19.89 -13.96 -2.07
N SER A 23 19.54 -14.68 -0.99
CA SER A 23 20.50 -15.43 -0.17
C SER A 23 21.22 -16.55 -0.94
N GLY A 24 20.64 -17.01 -2.07
CA GLY A 24 21.28 -17.98 -2.97
C GLY A 24 22.26 -17.37 -3.98
N LEU A 25 22.35 -16.04 -4.08
CA LEU A 25 23.17 -15.33 -5.06
C LEU A 25 24.48 -14.81 -4.45
N GLN A 26 25.57 -14.86 -5.22
CA GLN A 26 26.87 -14.34 -4.80
C GLN A 26 27.31 -13.16 -5.69
N PRO A 27 27.83 -12.06 -5.12
CA PRO A 27 27.88 -11.72 -3.70
C PRO A 27 26.50 -11.23 -3.17
N GLU A 28 26.02 -11.80 -2.09
CA GLU A 28 24.69 -11.56 -1.54
C GLU A 28 24.40 -10.07 -1.27
N LEU A 29 25.38 -9.37 -0.68
CA LEU A 29 25.23 -7.94 -0.34
C LEU A 29 24.90 -7.08 -1.55
N THR A 30 25.56 -7.33 -2.68
CA THR A 30 25.32 -6.57 -3.93
C THR A 30 23.89 -6.75 -4.42
N TRP A 31 23.39 -7.98 -4.38
CA TRP A 31 22.02 -8.28 -4.78
C TRP A 31 20.97 -7.68 -3.83
N ARG A 32 21.27 -7.69 -2.52
CA ARG A 32 20.42 -7.04 -1.51
C ARG A 32 20.34 -5.53 -1.71
N ILE A 33 21.48 -4.88 -1.99
CA ILE A 33 21.51 -3.44 -2.29
C ILE A 33 20.73 -3.16 -3.59
N GLY A 34 20.93 -3.94 -4.63
CA GLY A 34 20.18 -3.81 -5.88
C GLY A 34 18.68 -3.94 -5.69
N LEU A 35 18.24 -4.95 -4.92
CA LEU A 35 16.83 -5.16 -4.56
C LEU A 35 16.26 -3.96 -3.77
N GLY A 36 17.03 -3.45 -2.82
CA GLY A 36 16.64 -2.29 -2.02
C GLY A 36 16.49 -1.01 -2.86
N MET A 37 17.46 -0.75 -3.74
CA MET A 37 17.41 0.40 -4.66
C MET A 37 16.21 0.32 -5.60
N MET A 38 15.97 -0.85 -6.19
CA MET A 38 14.82 -1.09 -7.05
C MET A 38 13.50 -0.92 -6.30
N GLY A 39 13.40 -1.48 -5.09
CA GLY A 39 12.25 -1.33 -4.21
C GLY A 39 11.99 0.13 -3.84
N ALA A 40 13.04 0.88 -3.48
CA ALA A 40 12.95 2.29 -3.14
C ALA A 40 12.50 3.14 -4.34
N ALA A 41 13.12 2.95 -5.51
CA ALA A 41 12.75 3.66 -6.73
C ALA A 41 11.31 3.38 -7.15
N ALA A 42 10.90 2.11 -7.16
CA ALA A 42 9.53 1.71 -7.46
C ALA A 42 8.53 2.26 -6.44
N TYR A 43 8.89 2.30 -5.15
CA TYR A 43 8.05 2.84 -4.08
C TYR A 43 7.83 4.33 -4.23
N VAL A 44 8.91 5.09 -4.39
CA VAL A 44 8.82 6.56 -4.63
C VAL A 44 8.06 6.84 -5.91
N GLY A 45 8.35 6.11 -6.99
CA GLY A 45 7.61 6.22 -8.25
C GLY A 45 6.10 6.00 -8.07
N ALA A 46 5.72 4.96 -7.33
CA ALA A 46 4.31 4.67 -7.05
C ALA A 46 3.63 5.79 -6.24
N VAL A 47 4.32 6.36 -5.24
CA VAL A 47 3.80 7.52 -4.46
C VAL A 47 3.60 8.73 -5.36
N VAL A 48 4.61 9.07 -6.18
CA VAL A 48 4.59 10.25 -7.07
C VAL A 48 3.51 10.11 -8.15
N LEU A 49 3.38 8.93 -8.75
CA LEU A 49 2.33 8.64 -9.74
C LEU A 49 0.94 8.74 -9.11
N SER A 50 0.73 8.11 -7.94
CA SER A 50 -0.57 8.19 -7.24
C SER A 50 -0.94 9.63 -6.89
N ALA A 51 0.03 10.43 -6.42
CA ALA A 51 -0.19 11.85 -6.16
C ALA A 51 -0.52 12.61 -7.44
N GLY A 52 0.10 12.24 -8.58
CA GLY A 52 -0.20 12.83 -9.89
C GLY A 52 -1.63 12.57 -10.35
N GLU A 53 -2.08 11.33 -10.23
CA GLU A 53 -3.46 10.97 -10.61
C GLU A 53 -4.50 11.66 -9.70
N LEU A 54 -4.26 11.69 -8.39
CA LEU A 54 -5.15 12.41 -7.47
C LEU A 54 -5.16 13.93 -7.73
N ALA A 55 -4.01 14.53 -8.08
CA ALA A 55 -3.96 15.93 -8.47
C ALA A 55 -4.84 16.22 -9.70
N ARG A 56 -4.82 15.34 -10.72
CA ARG A 56 -5.69 15.45 -11.90
C ARG A 56 -7.18 15.36 -11.54
N VAL A 57 -7.55 14.52 -10.58
CA VAL A 57 -8.93 14.41 -10.09
C VAL A 57 -9.38 15.73 -9.43
N VAL A 58 -8.49 16.37 -8.67
CA VAL A 58 -8.75 17.69 -8.07
C VAL A 58 -8.82 18.79 -9.14
N GLU A 59 -7.93 18.76 -10.13
CA GLU A 59 -7.92 19.74 -11.24
C GLU A 59 -9.19 19.69 -12.08
N ASN A 60 -9.79 18.53 -12.20
CA ASN A 60 -11.07 18.31 -12.91
C ASN A 60 -12.31 18.62 -12.04
N ASP A 61 -12.13 19.26 -10.88
CA ASP A 61 -13.17 19.63 -9.92
C ASP A 61 -14.05 18.46 -9.43
N SER A 62 -13.54 17.22 -9.58
CA SER A 62 -14.25 16.03 -9.15
C SER A 62 -14.18 15.78 -7.63
N VAL A 63 -13.12 16.27 -6.99
CA VAL A 63 -12.87 16.14 -5.55
C VAL A 63 -12.16 17.39 -5.05
N SER A 64 -12.53 17.87 -3.87
CA SER A 64 -11.80 18.98 -3.24
C SER A 64 -10.43 18.54 -2.72
N SER A 65 -9.43 19.43 -2.83
CA SER A 65 -8.10 19.16 -2.23
C SER A 65 -8.18 18.93 -0.71
N ALA A 66 -9.20 19.49 -0.04
CA ALA A 66 -9.44 19.32 1.39
C ALA A 66 -9.93 17.89 1.77
N GLU A 67 -10.50 17.15 0.82
CA GLU A 67 -10.98 15.78 1.04
C GLU A 67 -9.87 14.72 0.86
N ILE A 68 -8.81 15.04 0.12
CA ILE A 68 -7.71 14.11 -0.16
C ILE A 68 -7.09 13.50 1.10
N PRO A 69 -6.78 14.26 2.17
CA PRO A 69 -6.24 13.65 3.40
C PRO A 69 -7.14 12.58 3.99
N GLY A 70 -8.46 12.82 4.02
CA GLY A 70 -9.44 11.86 4.53
C GLY A 70 -9.52 10.60 3.68
N LEU A 71 -9.59 10.73 2.37
CA LEU A 71 -9.63 9.61 1.42
C LEU A 71 -8.37 8.75 1.51
N VAL A 72 -7.21 9.38 1.56
CA VAL A 72 -5.93 8.69 1.66
C VAL A 72 -5.77 8.00 3.01
N LEU A 73 -6.16 8.66 4.12
CA LEU A 73 -6.13 8.05 5.44
C LEU A 73 -7.07 6.85 5.52
N LEU A 74 -8.27 6.96 4.98
CA LEU A 74 -9.22 5.85 4.91
C LEU A 74 -8.62 4.66 4.14
N ALA A 75 -8.07 4.90 2.96
CA ALA A 75 -7.43 3.85 2.15
C ALA A 75 -6.24 3.21 2.89
N TYR A 76 -5.42 4.01 3.58
CA TYR A 76 -4.30 3.54 4.39
C TYR A 76 -4.76 2.65 5.54
N VAL A 77 -5.72 3.11 6.35
CA VAL A 77 -6.21 2.37 7.53
C VAL A 77 -6.93 1.09 7.10
N VAL A 78 -7.87 1.18 6.15
CA VAL A 78 -8.63 0.02 5.69
C VAL A 78 -7.73 -1.01 5.02
N GLY A 79 -6.85 -0.58 4.10
CA GLY A 79 -5.92 -1.48 3.42
C GLY A 79 -4.95 -2.16 4.39
N SER A 80 -4.38 -1.41 5.33
CA SER A 80 -3.46 -1.96 6.34
C SER A 80 -4.17 -2.94 7.27
N THR A 81 -5.38 -2.60 7.73
CA THR A 81 -6.17 -3.48 8.59
C THR A 81 -6.54 -4.79 7.88
N LEU A 82 -6.92 -4.73 6.60
CA LEU A 82 -7.21 -5.92 5.80
C LEU A 82 -5.99 -6.85 5.70
N LEU A 83 -4.79 -6.31 5.47
CA LEU A 83 -3.56 -7.09 5.40
C LEU A 83 -3.22 -7.77 6.74
N VAL A 84 -3.36 -7.04 7.84
CA VAL A 84 -3.16 -7.59 9.19
C VAL A 84 -4.20 -8.67 9.49
N THR A 85 -5.47 -8.41 9.18
CA THR A 85 -6.54 -9.38 9.35
C THR A 85 -6.32 -10.64 8.53
N ALA A 86 -5.92 -10.49 7.25
CA ALA A 86 -5.59 -11.64 6.40
C ALA A 86 -4.44 -12.47 7.00
N SER A 87 -3.41 -11.82 7.55
CA SER A 87 -2.30 -12.53 8.18
C SER A 87 -2.71 -13.29 9.45
N ALA A 88 -3.78 -12.86 10.14
CA ALA A 88 -4.30 -13.54 11.32
C ALA A 88 -4.93 -14.90 11.02
N PHE A 89 -5.37 -15.14 9.79
CA PHE A 89 -5.90 -16.44 9.35
C PHE A 89 -4.79 -17.43 8.95
N ASN A 90 -3.53 -17.00 8.92
CA ASN A 90 -2.42 -17.87 8.53
C ASN A 90 -2.07 -18.83 9.67
N PRO A 91 -1.97 -20.15 9.39
CA PRO A 91 -1.71 -21.18 10.42
C PRO A 91 -0.31 -21.13 11.03
N ILE A 92 0.63 -20.36 10.45
CA ILE A 92 2.02 -20.27 10.94
C ILE A 92 2.12 -19.57 12.31
N GLY A 93 1.11 -18.78 12.69
CA GLY A 93 1.00 -18.25 14.05
C GLY A 93 1.27 -16.75 14.23
N PRO A 94 1.18 -16.24 15.47
CA PRO A 94 1.14 -14.80 15.77
C PRO A 94 2.42 -14.04 15.41
N ARG A 95 3.57 -14.71 15.35
CA ARG A 95 4.83 -14.07 14.92
C ARG A 95 4.76 -13.61 13.47
N LEU A 96 4.08 -14.37 12.60
CA LEU A 96 3.86 -13.99 11.21
C LEU A 96 2.94 -12.75 11.12
N ILE A 97 1.93 -12.66 11.99
CA ILE A 97 1.04 -11.48 12.05
C ILE A 97 1.85 -10.22 12.30
N LEU A 98 2.74 -10.24 13.28
CA LEU A 98 3.57 -9.08 13.63
C LEU A 98 4.61 -8.76 12.56
N LEU A 99 5.36 -9.75 12.10
CA LEU A 99 6.47 -9.51 11.18
C LEU A 99 6.01 -9.26 9.74
N SER A 100 5.01 -9.97 9.27
CA SER A 100 4.54 -9.86 7.88
C SER A 100 3.31 -8.95 7.78
N GLY A 101 2.26 -9.20 8.57
CA GLY A 101 1.01 -8.45 8.51
C GLY A 101 1.17 -6.97 8.85
N VAL A 102 1.80 -6.65 9.98
CA VAL A 102 1.97 -5.25 10.41
C VAL A 102 2.97 -4.52 9.52
N SER A 103 4.12 -5.13 9.21
CA SER A 103 5.13 -4.48 8.37
C SER A 103 4.67 -4.33 6.93
N SER A 104 4.05 -5.32 6.31
CA SER A 104 3.52 -5.20 4.95
C SER A 104 2.26 -4.33 4.89
N GLY A 105 1.41 -4.35 5.91
CA GLY A 105 0.24 -3.50 5.99
C GLY A 105 0.60 -2.04 6.24
N PHE A 106 1.09 -1.72 7.41
CA PHE A 106 1.30 -0.33 7.81
C PHE A 106 2.61 0.25 7.26
N ALA A 107 3.74 -0.43 7.40
CA ALA A 107 5.02 0.13 6.99
C ALA A 107 5.14 0.25 5.46
N ALA A 108 4.77 -0.80 4.71
CA ALA A 108 4.84 -0.79 3.26
C ALA A 108 3.85 0.20 2.60
N MET A 109 2.75 0.55 3.27
CA MET A 109 1.79 1.53 2.78
C MET A 109 1.98 2.93 3.35
N ALA A 110 2.97 3.16 4.22
CA ALA A 110 3.19 4.45 4.89
C ALA A 110 3.39 5.63 3.92
N GLY A 111 3.92 5.39 2.71
CA GLY A 111 4.05 6.41 1.67
C GLY A 111 2.74 7.06 1.23
N LEU A 112 1.60 6.41 1.47
CA LEU A 112 0.29 7.04 1.24
C LEU A 112 0.16 8.35 2.02
N THR A 113 0.71 8.42 3.23
CA THR A 113 0.63 9.62 4.09
C THR A 113 1.34 10.85 3.50
N ALA A 114 2.24 10.66 2.54
CA ALA A 114 2.90 11.77 1.84
C ALA A 114 2.06 12.34 0.69
N ILE A 115 1.09 11.57 0.18
CA ILE A 115 0.29 11.95 -1.01
C ILE A 115 -0.45 13.27 -0.82
N PRO A 116 -1.14 13.56 0.30
CA PRO A 116 -1.87 14.82 0.45
C PRO A 116 -0.99 16.05 0.26
N ARG A 117 0.22 16.05 0.83
CA ARG A 117 1.19 17.14 0.65
C ARG A 117 1.66 17.27 -0.80
N LEU A 118 1.89 16.15 -1.48
CA LEU A 118 2.32 16.15 -2.87
C LEU A 118 1.21 16.68 -3.79
N VAL A 119 -0.04 16.36 -3.52
CA VAL A 119 -1.20 16.90 -4.23
C VAL A 119 -1.32 18.39 -3.97
N GLU A 120 -1.29 18.83 -2.70
CA GLU A 120 -1.38 20.25 -2.33
C GLU A 120 -0.27 21.08 -2.99
N ASN A 121 0.96 20.58 -3.06
CA ASN A 121 2.08 21.24 -3.72
C ASN A 121 1.89 21.40 -5.24
N ARG A 122 1.11 20.51 -5.88
CA ARG A 122 0.87 20.57 -7.34
C ARG A 122 -0.29 21.47 -7.71
N VAL A 123 -1.40 21.36 -7.00
CA VAL A 123 -2.66 22.05 -7.37
C VAL A 123 -2.98 23.25 -6.48
N GLY A 124 -2.20 23.47 -5.41
CA GLY A 124 -2.49 24.46 -4.38
C GLY A 124 -3.72 24.07 -3.53
N ARG A 125 -4.09 24.96 -2.60
CA ARG A 125 -5.35 24.81 -1.86
C ARG A 125 -6.50 25.30 -2.72
N ARG A 126 -7.03 24.48 -3.55
CA ARG A 126 -8.29 24.74 -4.23
C ARG A 126 -9.42 24.48 -3.26
N GLY A 127 -10.21 25.52 -2.98
CA GLY A 127 -11.42 25.41 -2.17
C GLY A 127 -12.40 24.40 -2.76
N ALA A 128 -13.35 23.99 -1.96
CA ALA A 128 -14.35 23.01 -2.34
C ALA A 128 -15.06 23.39 -3.64
N GLY A 129 -14.62 22.82 -4.75
CA GLY A 129 -15.51 22.58 -5.87
C GLY A 129 -16.68 21.76 -5.33
N ALA A 130 -17.87 22.05 -5.74
CA ALA A 130 -19.11 21.59 -5.14
C ALA A 130 -19.43 20.08 -5.27
N GLY A 131 -18.43 19.23 -5.51
CA GLY A 131 -18.61 17.80 -5.71
C GLY A 131 -18.19 16.99 -4.51
N ALA A 132 -19.13 16.66 -3.62
CA ALA A 132 -18.92 15.53 -2.72
C ALA A 132 -18.73 14.26 -3.55
N VAL A 133 -17.72 13.43 -3.20
CA VAL A 133 -17.52 12.13 -3.86
C VAL A 133 -18.83 11.36 -3.81
N PRO A 134 -19.46 11.04 -4.95
CA PRO A 134 -20.75 10.39 -4.93
C PRO A 134 -20.62 8.99 -4.31
N PHE A 135 -21.39 8.75 -3.26
CA PHE A 135 -21.47 7.42 -2.65
C PHE A 135 -22.08 6.44 -3.66
N ASN A 136 -21.29 5.45 -4.05
CA ASN A 136 -21.77 4.38 -4.92
C ASN A 136 -21.79 3.05 -4.15
N PRO A 137 -22.97 2.56 -3.74
CA PRO A 137 -23.09 1.33 -2.95
C PRO A 137 -22.57 0.09 -3.69
N GLY A 138 -22.60 0.09 -5.03
CA GLY A 138 -22.06 -1.00 -5.83
C GLY A 138 -20.55 -1.16 -5.67
N TRP A 139 -19.79 -0.07 -5.67
CA TRP A 139 -18.34 -0.11 -5.41
C TRP A 139 -18.01 -0.54 -3.98
N VAL A 140 -18.80 -0.10 -3.00
CA VAL A 140 -18.63 -0.52 -1.61
C VAL A 140 -18.90 -2.02 -1.46
N ALA A 141 -20.00 -2.53 -2.03
CA ALA A 141 -20.31 -3.95 -2.02
C ALA A 141 -19.23 -4.78 -2.70
N THR A 142 -18.73 -4.35 -3.87
CA THR A 142 -17.63 -5.01 -4.58
C THR A 142 -16.37 -5.03 -3.72
N GLY A 143 -16.02 -3.91 -3.10
CA GLY A 143 -14.87 -3.82 -2.20
C GLY A 143 -14.98 -4.77 -1.01
N LEU A 144 -16.15 -4.88 -0.39
CA LEU A 144 -16.41 -5.82 0.71
C LEU A 144 -16.29 -7.29 0.27
N VAL A 145 -16.85 -7.65 -0.89
CA VAL A 145 -16.73 -9.01 -1.43
C VAL A 145 -15.26 -9.35 -1.70
N VAL A 146 -14.52 -8.45 -2.33
CA VAL A 146 -13.08 -8.64 -2.57
C VAL A 146 -12.30 -8.76 -1.26
N ALA A 147 -12.62 -7.94 -0.25
CA ALA A 147 -11.97 -8.00 1.06
C ALA A 147 -12.24 -9.33 1.77
N ILE A 148 -13.47 -9.83 1.73
CA ILE A 148 -13.84 -11.13 2.31
C ILE A 148 -13.11 -12.26 1.58
N LEU A 149 -13.11 -12.28 0.25
CA LEU A 149 -12.41 -13.28 -0.54
C LEU A 149 -10.91 -13.24 -0.27
N PHE A 150 -10.31 -12.04 -0.23
CA PHE A 150 -8.89 -11.89 0.08
C PHE A 150 -8.54 -12.43 1.45
N THR A 151 -9.29 -12.07 2.49
CA THR A 151 -8.98 -12.50 3.86
C THR A 151 -9.24 -14.00 4.08
N THR A 152 -10.28 -14.56 3.49
CA THR A 152 -10.66 -15.97 3.72
C THR A 152 -9.90 -16.95 2.84
N VAL A 153 -9.56 -16.58 1.61
CA VAL A 153 -8.86 -17.45 0.66
C VAL A 153 -7.35 -17.24 0.77
N VAL A 154 -6.89 -16.00 0.56
CA VAL A 154 -5.45 -15.71 0.54
C VAL A 154 -4.86 -15.74 1.95
N GLY A 155 -5.61 -15.27 2.96
CA GLY A 155 -5.17 -15.26 4.35
C GLY A 155 -4.86 -16.65 4.91
N ARG A 156 -5.64 -17.66 4.51
CA ARG A 156 -5.39 -19.07 4.94
C ARG A 156 -4.23 -19.76 4.23
N GLY A 157 -3.73 -19.17 3.15
CA GLY A 157 -2.82 -19.83 2.23
C GLY A 157 -3.55 -20.83 1.32
N ILE A 158 -2.99 -21.07 0.15
CA ILE A 158 -3.48 -22.10 -0.78
C ILE A 158 -2.67 -23.36 -0.46
N PRO A 159 -3.28 -24.46 0.03
CA PRO A 159 -2.55 -25.70 0.19
C PRO A 159 -2.09 -26.17 -1.20
N LEU A 160 -0.79 -26.31 -1.36
CA LEU A 160 -0.14 -26.90 -2.55
C LEU A 160 0.00 -28.38 -2.35
#